data_424cd20128d1d9940456d90722e1f09e
#
_entry.id   424cd20128d1d9940456d90722e1f09e
#
_cell.length_a   1.000
_cell.length_b   1.000
_cell.length_c   1.000
_cell.angle_alpha   90.00
_cell.angle_beta   90.00
_cell.angle_gamma   90.00
#
_symmetry.space_group_name_H-M   'P 1'
#
loop_
_entity.id
_entity.type
_entity.pdbx_description
1 polymer ?
#
loop_
_entity_poly.entity_id
_entity_poly.type
_entity_poly.pdbx_seq_one_letter_code
_entity_poly.pdbx_strand_id
1 'polypeptide(L)'
;IILSWVMKENCFLYKDKFEIYAMNEELIADVTSGDSVRIDDIYFGDVDVYFESISQEVEVKNDLQEIKVSYQGCNEKGFCYPLITKKVDLKDLNQI
;
A
#
# COMPACT_ATOMS: atom_id res chain seq x y z
N ILE A 1 -7.88 7.98 8.47
CA ILE A 1 -8.42 7.52 7.18
C ILE A 1 -8.05 6.07 6.93
N ILE A 2 -8.83 5.43 6.09
CA ILE A 2 -8.56 4.06 5.68
C ILE A 2 -8.22 4.05 4.19
N LEU A 3 -7.09 3.45 3.86
CA LEU A 3 -6.64 3.25 2.49
C LEU A 3 -6.80 1.77 2.14
N SER A 4 -7.37 1.49 0.99
CA SER A 4 -7.60 0.12 0.55
C SER A 4 -7.02 -0.11 -0.83
N TRP A 5 -6.48 -1.30 -1.02
CA TRP A 5 -5.97 -1.78 -2.31
C TRP A 5 -6.68 -3.07 -2.68
N VAL A 6 -7.09 -3.16 -3.93
CA VAL A 6 -7.67 -4.39 -4.49
C VAL A 6 -6.79 -4.79 -5.65
N MET A 7 -6.24 -5.99 -5.58
CA MET A 7 -5.33 -6.51 -6.58
C MET A 7 -6.06 -7.46 -7.52
N LYS A 8 -5.61 -7.47 -8.79
CA LYS A 8 -6.09 -8.42 -9.77
C LYS A 8 -5.64 -9.83 -9.40
N GLU A 9 -6.34 -10.82 -9.94
CA GLU A 9 -5.98 -12.22 -9.76
C GLU A 9 -4.51 -12.45 -10.09
N ASN A 10 -3.82 -13.24 -9.28
CA ASN A 10 -2.41 -13.58 -9.40
C ASN A 10 -1.44 -12.41 -9.15
N CYS A 11 -1.93 -11.25 -8.73
CA CYS A 11 -1.10 -10.11 -8.36
C CYS A 11 -0.97 -10.00 -6.86
N PHE A 12 0.17 -9.49 -6.41
CA PHE A 12 0.42 -9.28 -4.99
C PHE A 12 1.22 -8.00 -4.78
N LEU A 13 1.12 -7.46 -3.56
CA LEU A 13 1.88 -6.28 -3.13
C LEU A 13 2.85 -6.67 -2.01
N TYR A 14 4.05 -6.13 -2.05
CA TYR A 14 5.06 -6.38 -1.02
C TYR A 14 4.74 -5.60 0.25
N LYS A 15 4.68 -6.31 1.37
CA LYS A 15 4.40 -5.70 2.68
C LYS A 15 5.41 -4.61 3.03
N ASP A 16 6.69 -4.84 2.78
CA ASP A 16 7.76 -3.92 3.18
C ASP A 16 7.96 -2.75 2.20
N LYS A 17 7.21 -2.70 1.11
CA LYS A 17 7.31 -1.64 0.12
C LYS A 17 6.24 -0.56 0.27
N PHE A 18 5.34 -0.69 1.23
CA PHE A 18 4.36 0.36 1.52
C PHE A 18 5.03 1.50 2.26
N GLU A 19 4.88 2.71 1.73
CA GLU A 19 5.34 3.93 2.37
C GLU A 19 4.26 4.99 2.27
N ILE A 20 3.96 5.65 3.36
CA ILE A 20 2.94 6.69 3.43
C ILE A 20 3.58 7.92 4.04
N TYR A 21 3.56 9.03 3.30
CA TYR A 21 4.21 10.28 3.71
C TYR A 21 3.25 11.45 3.70
N ALA A 22 3.45 12.35 4.66
CA ALA A 22 2.84 13.66 4.68
C ALA A 22 3.94 14.68 4.84
N MET A 23 4.15 15.57 3.87
CA MET A 23 5.15 16.66 3.92
C MET A 23 6.54 16.17 4.32
N ASN A 24 7.01 15.06 3.74
CA ASN A 24 8.32 14.45 4.02
C ASN A 24 8.43 13.71 5.36
N GLU A 25 7.33 13.58 6.10
CA GLU A 25 7.28 12.74 7.30
C GLU A 25 6.59 11.43 6.98
N GLU A 26 7.21 10.31 7.37
CA GLU A 26 6.58 9.01 7.24
C GLU A 26 5.49 8.87 8.28
N LEU A 27 4.30 8.46 7.83
CA LEU A 27 3.16 8.23 8.72
C LEU A 27 3.09 6.76 9.09
N ILE A 28 2.60 6.49 10.29
CA ILE A 28 2.39 5.13 10.76
C ILE A 28 1.03 4.66 10.25
N ALA A 29 1.03 3.48 9.64
CA ALA A 29 -0.19 2.85 9.14
C ALA A 29 -0.36 1.47 9.77
N ASP A 30 -1.57 1.18 10.22
CA ASP A 30 -1.92 -0.12 10.81
C ASP A 30 -2.81 -0.90 9.85
N VAL A 31 -2.47 -2.16 9.62
CA VAL A 31 -3.28 -3.04 8.76
C VAL A 31 -4.57 -3.38 9.50
N THR A 32 -5.70 -3.04 8.90
CA THR A 32 -7.02 -3.31 9.48
C THR A 32 -7.71 -4.50 8.83
N SER A 33 -7.32 -4.85 7.60
CA SER A 33 -7.87 -5.98 6.88
C SER A 33 -6.84 -6.49 5.88
N GLY A 34 -6.75 -7.79 5.75
CA GLY A 34 -5.80 -8.47 4.86
C GLY A 34 -4.70 -9.18 5.63
N ASP A 35 -4.43 -10.43 5.24
CA ASP A 35 -3.39 -11.24 5.85
C ASP A 35 -2.19 -11.34 4.93
N SER A 36 -1.00 -11.18 5.50
CA SER A 36 0.23 -11.38 4.73
C SER A 36 0.54 -12.88 4.60
N VAL A 37 1.12 -13.22 3.46
CA VAL A 37 1.55 -14.58 3.16
C VAL A 37 3.04 -14.51 2.85
N ARG A 38 3.81 -15.43 3.41
CA ARG A 38 5.24 -15.52 3.10
C ARG A 38 5.45 -16.32 1.83
N ILE A 39 6.17 -15.75 0.89
CA ILE A 39 6.55 -16.41 -0.36
C ILE A 39 8.05 -16.38 -0.57
N ASP A 40 8.55 -17.28 -1.39
CA ASP A 40 9.92 -17.24 -1.88
C ASP A 40 9.91 -16.51 -3.23
N ASP A 41 10.28 -15.24 -3.19
CA ASP A 41 10.23 -14.38 -4.36
C ASP A 41 11.55 -14.45 -5.12
N ILE A 42 11.46 -14.46 -6.45
CA ILE A 42 12.66 -14.58 -7.30
C ILE A 42 13.56 -13.33 -7.25
N TYR A 43 13.00 -12.19 -6.84
CA TYR A 43 13.74 -10.93 -6.76
C TYR A 43 14.24 -10.60 -5.36
N PHE A 44 13.46 -10.91 -4.33
CA PHE A 44 13.75 -10.48 -2.96
C PHE A 44 13.89 -11.64 -1.97
N GLY A 45 13.77 -12.89 -2.40
CA GLY A 45 13.83 -14.03 -1.50
C GLY A 45 12.58 -14.18 -0.65
N ASP A 46 12.73 -14.59 0.60
CA ASP A 46 11.59 -14.76 1.51
C ASP A 46 11.03 -13.41 1.90
N VAL A 47 9.79 -13.14 1.48
CA VAL A 47 9.10 -11.88 1.74
C VAL A 47 7.65 -12.12 2.09
N ASP A 48 7.06 -11.16 2.80
CA ASP A 48 5.63 -11.15 3.08
C ASP A 48 4.91 -10.31 2.02
N VAL A 49 3.83 -10.84 1.49
CA VAL A 49 3.04 -10.18 0.45
C VAL A 49 1.56 -10.26 0.78
N TYR A 50 0.78 -9.38 0.15
CA TYR A 50 -0.68 -9.37 0.26
C TYR A 50 -1.29 -9.75 -1.08
N PHE A 51 -2.22 -10.69 -1.06
CA PHE A 51 -3.05 -11.06 -2.22
C PHE A 51 -4.46 -10.53 -2.03
N GLU A 52 -5.20 -10.39 -3.10
CA GLU A 52 -6.61 -9.99 -3.15
C GLU A 52 -6.84 -8.55 -2.69
N SER A 53 -6.74 -8.29 -1.39
CA SER A 53 -6.98 -6.93 -0.87
C SER A 53 -6.25 -6.70 0.43
N ILE A 54 -5.98 -5.43 0.70
CA ILE A 54 -5.42 -4.98 1.97
C ILE A 54 -5.98 -3.59 2.29
N SER A 55 -6.26 -3.36 3.56
CA SER A 55 -6.67 -2.06 4.07
C SER A 55 -5.77 -1.65 5.22
N GLN A 56 -5.42 -0.37 5.24
CA GLN A 56 -4.58 0.21 6.29
C GLN A 56 -5.24 1.48 6.81
N GLU A 57 -5.23 1.65 8.13
CA GLU A 57 -5.70 2.86 8.78
C GLU A 57 -4.51 3.78 9.04
N VAL A 58 -4.62 5.02 8.61
CA VAL A 58 -3.58 6.04 8.79
C VAL A 58 -4.16 7.18 9.60
N GLU A 59 -3.47 7.56 10.66
CA GLU A 59 -3.86 8.70 11.47
C GLU A 59 -3.31 9.96 10.83
N VAL A 60 -4.20 10.91 10.51
CA VAL A 60 -3.84 12.17 9.87
C VAL A 60 -4.31 13.35 10.71
N LYS A 61 -3.54 14.43 10.67
CA LYS A 61 -3.91 15.68 11.36
C LYS A 61 -5.02 16.39 10.58
N ASN A 62 -5.86 17.13 11.30
CA ASN A 62 -7.03 17.78 10.72
C ASN A 62 -6.72 18.81 9.64
N ASP A 63 -5.55 19.43 9.69
CA ASP A 63 -5.13 20.45 8.72
C ASP A 63 -4.38 19.87 7.52
N LEU A 64 -4.16 18.56 7.50
CA LEU A 64 -3.43 17.91 6.42
C LEU A 64 -4.31 17.80 5.17
N GLN A 65 -3.77 18.23 4.02
CA GLN A 65 -4.53 18.28 2.77
C GLN A 65 -4.24 17.13 1.83
N GLU A 66 -3.01 16.60 1.86
CA GLU A 66 -2.65 15.48 0.99
C GLU A 66 -1.61 14.58 1.64
N ILE A 67 -1.58 13.34 1.20
CA ILE A 67 -0.53 12.39 1.53
C ILE A 67 -0.02 11.74 0.25
N LYS A 68 1.18 11.18 0.31
CA LYS A 68 1.74 10.38 -0.77
C LYS A 68 1.84 8.94 -0.31
N VAL A 69 1.41 8.03 -1.16
CA VAL A 69 1.42 6.60 -0.87
C VAL A 69 2.24 5.90 -1.95
N SER A 70 3.23 5.11 -1.52
CA SER A 70 4.05 4.32 -2.44
C SER A 70 3.85 2.84 -2.16
N TYR A 71 3.83 2.04 -3.21
CA TYR A 71 3.72 0.61 -3.11
C TYR A 71 4.27 -0.07 -4.35
N GLN A 72 4.60 -1.34 -4.24
CA GLN A 72 5.14 -2.12 -5.34
C GLN A 72 4.60 -3.54 -5.28
N GLY A 73 4.34 -4.11 -6.44
CA GLY A 73 3.84 -5.46 -6.56
C GLY A 73 4.32 -6.17 -7.81
N CYS A 74 4.01 -7.43 -7.87
CA CYS A 74 4.35 -8.33 -8.96
C CYS A 74 3.20 -9.27 -9.25
N ASN A 75 3.27 -9.93 -10.41
CA ASN A 75 2.38 -11.01 -10.77
C ASN A 75 3.08 -12.34 -10.50
N GLU A 76 2.36 -13.34 -10.02
CA GLU A 76 2.89 -14.68 -9.75
C GLU A 76 3.55 -15.32 -10.97
N LYS A 77 3.22 -14.87 -12.18
CA LYS A 77 3.80 -15.38 -13.42
C LYS A 77 5.20 -14.87 -13.69
N GLY A 78 5.76 -14.04 -12.82
CA GLY A 78 7.16 -13.68 -12.87
C GLY A 78 7.51 -12.28 -13.36
N PHE A 79 6.53 -11.40 -13.59
CA PHE A 79 6.82 -10.02 -13.93
C PHE A 79 6.38 -9.07 -12.81
N CYS A 80 7.13 -7.97 -12.68
CA CYS A 80 6.87 -6.99 -11.64
C CYS A 80 6.54 -5.63 -12.24
N TYR A 81 5.74 -4.87 -11.49
CA TYR A 81 5.41 -3.50 -11.83
C TYR A 81 6.44 -2.56 -11.19
N PRO A 82 6.69 -1.40 -11.77
CA PRO A 82 7.56 -0.41 -11.14
C PRO A 82 6.91 0.11 -9.85
N LEU A 83 7.73 0.71 -8.98
CA LEU A 83 7.22 1.37 -7.77
C LEU A 83 6.22 2.44 -8.17
N ILE A 84 5.05 2.38 -7.56
CA ILE A 84 3.96 3.32 -7.81
C ILE A 84 3.89 4.29 -6.64
N THR A 85 3.83 5.59 -6.95
CA THR A 85 3.61 6.64 -5.95
C THR A 85 2.40 7.45 -6.37
N LYS A 86 1.42 7.56 -5.46
CA LYS A 86 0.19 8.31 -5.72
C LYS A 86 -0.02 9.36 -4.64
N LYS A 87 -0.55 10.50 -5.08
CA LYS A 87 -1.04 11.54 -4.17
C LYS A 87 -2.48 11.25 -3.84
N VAL A 88 -2.83 11.33 -2.57
CA VAL A 88 -4.21 11.23 -2.09
C VAL A 88 -4.62 12.59 -1.56
N ASP A 89 -5.64 13.19 -2.17
CA ASP A 89 -6.19 14.46 -1.72
C ASP A 89 -7.20 14.18 -0.62
N LEU A 90 -6.87 14.59 0.61
CA LEU A 90 -7.72 14.32 1.76
C LEU A 90 -9.00 15.14 1.76
N LYS A 91 -9.04 16.23 1.01
CA LYS A 91 -10.26 17.04 0.87
C LYS A 91 -11.33 16.30 0.06
N ASP A 92 -10.92 15.56 -0.96
CA ASP A 92 -11.86 14.83 -1.83
C ASP A 92 -12.51 13.66 -1.09
N LEU A 93 -11.86 13.11 -0.06
CA LEU A 93 -12.40 12.02 0.73
C LEU A 93 -13.65 12.42 1.53
N ASN A 94 -13.86 13.71 1.74
CA ASN A 94 -14.98 14.24 2.52
C ASN A 94 -16.09 14.80 1.64
N GLN A 95 -15.95 14.69 0.34
CA GLN A 95 -16.93 15.19 -0.65
C GLN A 95 -17.79 14.05 -1.16
N ILE A 96 -18.65 13.57 -0.33
CA ILE A 96 -19.57 12.50 -0.74
C ILE A 96 -20.96 13.09 -0.96
#